data_d931d5eb50734da957c55bc794d712de
#
_entry.id   d931d5eb50734da957c55bc794d712de
#
_cell.length_a   1.000
_cell.length_b   1.000
_cell.length_c   1.000
_cell.angle_alpha   90.00
_cell.angle_beta   90.00
_cell.angle_gamma   90.00
#
_symmetry.space_group_name_H-M   'P 1'
#
loop_
_entity.id
_entity.type
_entity.pdbx_description
1 polymer ?
#
loop_
_entity_poly.entity_id
_entity_poly.type
_entity_poly.pdbx_seq_one_letter_code
_entity_poly.pdbx_strand_id
1 'polypeptide(L)'
;MEYNEDEYLLLSGLQHFRFCRRQWTLIHVGNQWAENGRTADGAIMHQKAHDAGSKERRGDLLITRNMHVFSPMLSISGACNVVEFRRSDAGVPLHGQEGLYQPFPVEYKSGSPRGDTVNALQLCAQAMCMEEMLCCDIPEGALYYGEIRRRETVELTRELRREVRDCLAEMHVLYERSHTPRVKPTKAYNACSLKELCLSKLLRGGSASGYVKARLEEL
;
A
#
# COMPACT_ATOMS: atom_id res chain seq x y z
N MET A 1 13.95 -14.88 -7.04
CA MET A 1 14.83 -14.56 -5.91
C MET A 1 14.02 -14.80 -4.66
N GLU A 2 14.58 -15.46 -3.67
CA GLU A 2 13.94 -15.61 -2.36
C GLU A 2 14.49 -14.48 -1.49
N TYR A 3 13.59 -13.67 -0.92
CA TYR A 3 13.93 -12.64 0.04
C TYR A 3 13.69 -13.17 1.45
N ASN A 4 14.52 -12.76 2.41
CA ASN A 4 14.26 -13.05 3.81
C ASN A 4 13.11 -12.16 4.33
N GLU A 5 12.47 -12.55 5.43
CA GLU A 5 11.31 -11.79 5.97
C GLU A 5 11.65 -10.35 6.35
N ASP A 6 12.89 -10.07 6.77
CA ASP A 6 13.40 -8.73 7.09
C ASP A 6 13.62 -7.85 5.83
N GLU A 7 13.65 -8.48 4.65
CA GLU A 7 13.77 -7.79 3.36
C GLU A 7 12.41 -7.55 2.68
N TYR A 8 11.32 -8.00 3.29
CA TYR A 8 9.99 -7.81 2.73
C TYR A 8 9.62 -6.33 2.65
N LEU A 9 9.14 -5.93 1.47
CA LEU A 9 8.66 -4.58 1.26
C LEU A 9 7.34 -4.33 2.01
N LEU A 10 7.14 -3.12 2.49
CA LEU A 10 5.89 -2.76 3.15
C LEU A 10 4.75 -2.66 2.14
N LEU A 11 3.65 -3.36 2.40
CA LEU A 11 2.44 -3.36 1.58
C LEU A 11 1.87 -1.94 1.39
N SER A 12 1.92 -1.08 2.43
CA SER A 12 1.55 0.34 2.34
C SER A 12 2.40 1.12 1.34
N GLY A 13 3.59 0.63 1.02
CA GLY A 13 4.49 1.21 0.02
C GLY A 13 3.90 1.21 -1.40
N LEU A 14 3.01 0.28 -1.74
CA LEU A 14 2.33 0.25 -3.05
C LEU A 14 1.60 1.56 -3.35
N GLN A 15 0.95 2.14 -2.35
CA GLN A 15 0.26 3.41 -2.51
C GLN A 15 1.25 4.55 -2.82
N HIS A 16 2.36 4.62 -2.10
CA HIS A 16 3.40 5.61 -2.34
C HIS A 16 4.04 5.43 -3.72
N PHE A 17 4.32 4.18 -4.09
CA PHE A 17 4.94 3.83 -5.37
C PHE A 17 4.04 4.21 -6.56
N ARG A 18 2.77 3.88 -6.48
CA ARG A 18 1.79 4.21 -7.51
C ARG A 18 1.55 5.71 -7.64
N PHE A 19 1.57 6.43 -6.53
CA PHE A 19 1.51 7.88 -6.52
C PHE A 19 2.73 8.49 -7.21
N CYS A 20 3.95 8.07 -6.83
CA CYS A 20 5.19 8.53 -7.42
C CYS A 20 6.36 7.62 -7.01
N ARG A 21 7.03 6.99 -7.98
CA ARG A 21 8.19 6.12 -7.73
C ARG A 21 9.28 6.80 -6.91
N ARG A 22 9.56 8.08 -7.17
CA ARG A 22 10.54 8.86 -6.41
C ARG A 22 10.08 9.12 -4.96
N GLN A 23 8.79 9.36 -4.73
CA GLN A 23 8.26 9.47 -3.37
C GLN A 23 8.49 8.18 -2.59
N TRP A 24 8.16 7.05 -3.21
CA TRP A 24 8.38 5.74 -2.59
C TRP A 24 9.84 5.50 -2.24
N THR A 25 10.79 5.74 -3.15
CA THR A 25 12.20 5.54 -2.87
C THR A 25 12.74 6.50 -1.81
N LEU A 26 12.30 7.75 -1.79
CA LEU A 26 12.68 8.68 -0.73
C LEU A 26 12.20 8.20 0.65
N ILE A 27 10.99 7.64 0.75
CA ILE A 27 10.41 7.13 2.00
C ILE A 27 11.08 5.81 2.40
N HIS A 28 11.06 4.81 1.51
CA HIS A 28 11.34 3.42 1.88
C HIS A 28 12.82 3.00 1.68
N VAL A 29 13.58 3.74 0.89
CA VAL A 29 15.02 3.52 0.70
C VAL A 29 15.83 4.62 1.39
N GLY A 30 15.42 5.88 1.21
CA GLY A 30 16.11 7.03 1.77
C GLY A 30 15.68 7.42 3.18
N ASN A 31 14.72 6.74 3.79
CA ASN A 31 14.15 7.03 5.13
C ASN A 31 13.73 8.49 5.32
N GLN A 32 13.26 9.15 4.24
CA GLN A 32 12.80 10.52 4.27
C GLN A 32 11.31 10.55 4.56
N TRP A 33 10.90 11.25 5.59
CA TRP A 33 9.49 11.42 5.95
C TRP A 33 9.16 12.88 6.22
N ALA A 34 8.03 13.33 5.72
CA ALA A 34 7.43 14.61 6.06
C ALA A 34 5.91 14.47 6.08
N GLU A 35 5.30 15.07 7.07
CA GLU A 35 3.84 15.08 7.22
C GLU A 35 3.22 16.29 6.52
N ASN A 36 1.99 16.09 6.04
CA ASN A 36 1.08 17.16 5.68
C ASN A 36 -0.32 16.82 6.18
N GLY A 37 -1.29 17.73 6.05
CA GLY A 37 -2.63 17.50 6.57
C GLY A 37 -3.27 16.19 6.11
N ARG A 38 -3.00 15.75 4.87
CA ARG A 38 -3.54 14.49 4.33
C ARG A 38 -2.93 13.25 4.97
N THR A 39 -1.63 13.27 5.26
CA THR A 39 -0.96 12.14 5.93
C THR A 39 -1.38 12.07 7.39
N ALA A 40 -1.58 13.20 8.06
CA ALA A 40 -2.09 13.27 9.42
C ALA A 40 -3.54 12.75 9.52
N ASP A 41 -4.44 13.17 8.64
CA ASP A 41 -5.82 12.67 8.59
C ASP A 41 -5.85 11.15 8.33
N GLY A 42 -4.97 10.65 7.45
CA GLY A 42 -4.79 9.23 7.20
C GLY A 42 -4.38 8.47 8.46
N ALA A 43 -3.39 8.96 9.19
CA ALA A 43 -2.88 8.34 10.41
C ALA A 43 -3.97 8.25 11.50
N ILE A 44 -4.75 9.31 11.72
CA ILE A 44 -5.88 9.32 12.66
C ILE A 44 -6.93 8.26 12.30
N MET A 45 -7.22 8.10 11.01
CA MET A 45 -8.20 7.13 10.56
C MET A 45 -7.72 5.68 10.73
N HIS A 46 -6.45 5.42 10.42
CA HIS A 46 -5.82 4.13 10.68
C HIS A 46 -5.83 3.81 12.18
N GLN A 47 -5.48 4.77 13.03
CA GLN A 47 -5.53 4.58 14.47
C GLN A 47 -6.94 4.19 14.93
N LYS A 48 -7.99 4.87 14.48
CA LYS A 48 -9.38 4.51 14.80
C LYS A 48 -9.78 3.12 14.29
N ALA A 49 -9.25 2.68 13.15
CA ALA A 49 -9.48 1.34 12.64
C ALA A 49 -8.74 0.26 13.46
N HIS A 50 -7.59 0.62 14.06
CA HIS A 50 -6.73 -0.27 14.85
C HIS A 50 -7.12 -0.33 16.34
N ASP A 51 -7.59 0.78 16.94
CA ASP A 51 -7.88 0.89 18.38
C ASP A 51 -9.04 -0.01 18.83
N ALA A 52 -9.82 -0.53 17.92
CA ALA A 52 -10.84 -1.50 18.24
C ALA A 52 -10.27 -2.92 18.42
N GLY A 53 -9.13 -3.06 19.09
CA GLY A 53 -8.27 -4.22 19.31
C GLY A 53 -8.92 -5.48 19.86
N SER A 54 -10.04 -5.91 19.30
CA SER A 54 -10.66 -7.18 19.66
C SER A 54 -11.30 -7.83 18.42
N LYS A 55 -11.20 -9.14 18.39
CA LYS A 55 -12.05 -9.98 17.54
C LYS A 55 -13.50 -9.68 17.91
N GLU A 56 -14.26 -9.14 16.99
CA GLU A 56 -15.67 -8.84 17.17
C GLU A 56 -16.50 -9.91 16.45
N ARG A 57 -17.52 -10.44 17.12
CA ARG A 57 -18.48 -11.37 16.52
C ARG A 57 -19.86 -10.72 16.47
N ARG A 58 -20.46 -10.69 15.28
CA ARG A 58 -21.84 -10.25 15.04
C ARG A 58 -22.61 -11.36 14.31
N GLY A 59 -23.20 -12.27 15.08
CA GLY A 59 -23.84 -13.46 14.50
C GLY A 59 -22.85 -14.34 13.73
N ASP A 60 -23.08 -14.51 12.44
CA ASP A 60 -22.23 -15.28 11.53
C ASP A 60 -21.05 -14.51 10.95
N LEU A 61 -20.88 -13.26 11.35
CA LEU A 61 -19.79 -12.39 10.91
C LEU A 61 -18.73 -12.29 12.02
N LEU A 62 -17.47 -12.65 11.68
CA LEU A 62 -16.31 -12.40 12.53
C LEU A 62 -15.53 -11.23 11.95
N ILE A 63 -15.11 -10.30 12.78
CA ILE A 63 -14.35 -9.12 12.37
C ILE A 63 -13.01 -9.12 13.09
N THR A 64 -11.94 -9.02 12.32
CA THR A 64 -10.57 -8.84 12.84
C THR A 64 -10.05 -7.49 12.37
N ARG A 65 -9.39 -6.76 13.27
CA ARG A 65 -8.79 -5.46 12.99
C ARG A 65 -7.27 -5.56 13.06
N ASN A 66 -6.60 -4.74 12.25
CA ASN A 66 -5.15 -4.70 12.19
C ASN A 66 -4.52 -6.10 12.02
N MET A 67 -5.12 -6.90 11.13
CA MET A 67 -4.63 -8.25 10.86
C MET A 67 -3.33 -8.18 10.09
N HIS A 68 -2.24 -8.67 10.69
CA HIS A 68 -0.96 -8.78 9.99
C HIS A 68 -1.06 -9.79 8.86
N VAL A 69 -0.56 -9.41 7.69
CA VAL A 69 -0.54 -10.23 6.48
C VAL A 69 0.83 -10.16 5.81
N PHE A 70 1.22 -11.25 5.18
CA PHE A 70 2.47 -11.34 4.44
C PHE A 70 2.36 -12.34 3.28
N SER A 71 3.26 -12.23 2.34
CA SER A 71 3.36 -13.16 1.21
C SER A 71 4.83 -13.39 0.89
N PRO A 72 5.38 -14.57 1.17
CA PRO A 72 6.69 -15.01 0.69
C PRO A 72 6.82 -14.92 -0.83
N MET A 73 5.79 -15.33 -1.57
CA MET A 73 5.82 -15.29 -3.05
C MET A 73 5.94 -13.87 -3.61
N LEU A 74 5.36 -12.88 -2.93
CA LEU A 74 5.41 -11.48 -3.34
C LEU A 74 6.48 -10.69 -2.58
N SER A 75 7.08 -11.29 -1.55
CA SER A 75 8.08 -10.69 -0.65
C SER A 75 7.61 -9.35 -0.07
N ILE A 76 6.39 -9.36 0.46
CA ILE A 76 5.75 -8.20 1.09
C ILE A 76 5.12 -8.56 2.43
N SER A 77 5.01 -7.57 3.30
CA SER A 77 4.31 -7.68 4.57
C SER A 77 3.54 -6.40 4.90
N GLY A 78 2.56 -6.50 5.77
CA GLY A 78 1.76 -5.35 6.21
C GLY A 78 0.58 -5.74 7.07
N ALA A 79 -0.42 -4.88 7.13
CA ALA A 79 -1.64 -5.14 7.87
C ALA A 79 -2.88 -4.75 7.07
N CYS A 80 -3.95 -5.54 7.24
CA CYS A 80 -5.29 -5.18 6.80
C CYS A 80 -5.98 -4.36 7.90
N ASN A 81 -6.59 -3.24 7.56
CA ASN A 81 -7.31 -2.42 8.54
C ASN A 81 -8.42 -3.24 9.21
N VAL A 82 -9.25 -3.88 8.40
CA VAL A 82 -10.35 -4.75 8.84
C VAL A 82 -10.43 -5.95 7.90
N VAL A 83 -10.65 -7.12 8.46
CA VAL A 83 -11.03 -8.32 7.71
C VAL A 83 -12.34 -8.86 8.28
N GLU A 84 -13.33 -8.96 7.42
CA GLU A 84 -14.59 -9.61 7.70
C GLU A 84 -14.53 -11.06 7.25
N PHE A 85 -14.72 -11.98 8.17
CA PHE A 85 -14.87 -13.41 7.88
C PHE A 85 -16.37 -13.73 7.87
N ARG A 86 -16.90 -13.94 6.68
CA ARG A 86 -18.33 -14.19 6.44
C ARG A 86 -18.58 -15.68 6.33
N ARG A 87 -19.54 -16.21 7.06
CA ARG A 87 -19.86 -17.64 6.99
C ARG A 87 -20.23 -18.03 5.56
N SER A 88 -19.61 -19.09 5.05
CA SER A 88 -19.76 -19.52 3.65
C SER A 88 -19.27 -20.96 3.48
N ASP A 89 -20.03 -21.78 2.75
CA ASP A 89 -19.65 -23.17 2.47
C ASP A 89 -18.40 -23.29 1.58
N ALA A 90 -18.06 -22.24 0.84
CA ALA A 90 -16.86 -22.15 0.01
C ALA A 90 -15.66 -21.49 0.73
N GLY A 91 -15.78 -21.24 2.03
CA GLY A 91 -14.75 -20.59 2.83
C GLY A 91 -13.70 -21.55 3.39
N VAL A 92 -12.89 -21.03 4.32
CA VAL A 92 -11.84 -21.78 5.03
C VAL A 92 -12.18 -21.96 6.50
N PRO A 93 -11.70 -23.03 7.15
CA PRO A 93 -11.86 -23.20 8.59
C PRO A 93 -11.01 -22.17 9.34
N LEU A 94 -11.54 -21.61 10.41
CA LEU A 94 -10.82 -20.73 11.31
C LEU A 94 -10.62 -21.42 12.66
N HIS A 95 -9.41 -21.30 13.21
CA HIS A 95 -9.10 -21.90 14.50
C HIS A 95 -10.05 -21.43 15.61
N GLY A 96 -10.66 -22.39 16.30
CA GLY A 96 -11.61 -22.12 17.40
C GLY A 96 -12.99 -21.61 16.95
N GLN A 97 -13.33 -21.71 15.66
CA GLN A 97 -14.64 -21.35 15.14
C GLN A 97 -15.28 -22.54 14.42
N GLU A 98 -16.59 -22.71 14.57
CA GLU A 98 -17.35 -23.71 13.84
C GLU A 98 -17.75 -23.19 12.46
N GLY A 99 -17.61 -24.07 11.44
CA GLY A 99 -17.97 -23.77 10.05
C GLY A 99 -16.83 -23.18 9.24
N LEU A 100 -17.16 -22.80 8.02
CA LEU A 100 -16.23 -22.21 7.05
C LEU A 100 -16.53 -20.72 6.86
N TYR A 101 -15.50 -19.95 6.56
CA TYR A 101 -15.60 -18.51 6.46
C TYR A 101 -14.85 -17.99 5.22
N GLN A 102 -15.51 -17.11 4.46
CA GLN A 102 -14.92 -16.38 3.35
C GLN A 102 -14.28 -15.10 3.88
N PRO A 103 -12.96 -14.91 3.75
CA PRO A 103 -12.30 -13.65 4.08
C PRO A 103 -12.74 -12.53 3.13
N PHE A 104 -12.97 -11.35 3.67
CA PHE A 104 -13.33 -10.16 2.92
C PHE A 104 -12.58 -8.95 3.52
N PRO A 105 -11.50 -8.48 2.86
CA PRO A 105 -10.73 -7.34 3.33
C PRO A 105 -11.48 -6.02 3.14
N VAL A 106 -11.33 -5.12 4.10
CA VAL A 106 -11.87 -3.76 4.05
C VAL A 106 -10.76 -2.77 4.39
N GLU A 107 -10.34 -2.00 3.41
CA GLU A 107 -9.34 -0.96 3.56
C GLU A 107 -9.97 0.39 3.83
N TYR A 108 -9.53 1.07 4.88
CA TYR A 108 -10.05 2.38 5.30
C TYR A 108 -9.26 3.53 4.67
N LYS A 109 -9.97 4.53 4.14
CA LYS A 109 -9.41 5.73 3.52
C LYS A 109 -10.05 6.98 4.10
N SER A 110 -9.23 7.97 4.48
CA SER A 110 -9.69 9.23 5.08
C SER A 110 -10.45 10.13 4.11
N GLY A 111 -10.13 10.07 2.82
CA GLY A 111 -10.72 10.93 1.79
C GLY A 111 -11.99 10.38 1.16
N SER A 112 -12.32 10.91 -0.01
CA SER A 112 -13.40 10.46 -0.90
C SER A 112 -12.87 9.72 -2.12
N PRO A 113 -13.69 8.94 -2.83
CA PRO A 113 -13.30 8.24 -4.06
C PRO A 113 -12.72 9.21 -5.10
N ARG A 114 -11.59 8.86 -5.69
CA ARG A 114 -10.92 9.71 -6.70
C ARG A 114 -10.94 9.10 -8.09
N GLY A 115 -11.54 7.90 -8.24
CA GLY A 115 -11.56 7.17 -9.50
C GLY A 115 -10.20 6.62 -9.92
N ASP A 116 -9.19 6.64 -9.03
CA ASP A 116 -7.90 6.04 -9.27
C ASP A 116 -7.81 4.61 -8.72
N THR A 117 -6.97 3.79 -9.32
CA THR A 117 -6.78 2.39 -8.95
C THR A 117 -5.82 2.21 -7.76
N VAL A 118 -5.25 3.27 -7.21
CA VAL A 118 -4.19 3.22 -6.20
C VAL A 118 -4.64 2.48 -4.94
N ASN A 119 -5.84 2.82 -4.47
CA ASN A 119 -6.42 2.19 -3.28
C ASN A 119 -6.82 0.73 -3.54
N ALA A 120 -7.29 0.44 -4.76
CA ALA A 120 -7.64 -0.90 -5.18
C ALA A 120 -6.40 -1.82 -5.25
N LEU A 121 -5.25 -1.30 -5.69
CA LEU A 121 -3.98 -2.04 -5.70
C LEU A 121 -3.55 -2.48 -4.30
N GLN A 122 -3.64 -1.58 -3.31
CA GLN A 122 -3.31 -1.92 -1.93
C GLN A 122 -4.26 -3.00 -1.38
N LEU A 123 -5.56 -2.85 -1.58
CA LEU A 123 -6.57 -3.82 -1.19
C LEU A 123 -6.35 -5.19 -1.86
N CYS A 124 -6.01 -5.19 -3.15
CA CYS A 124 -5.69 -6.41 -3.90
C CYS A 124 -4.45 -7.10 -3.35
N ALA A 125 -3.39 -6.37 -3.03
CA ALA A 125 -2.19 -6.94 -2.43
C ALA A 125 -2.47 -7.54 -1.04
N GLN A 126 -3.31 -6.90 -0.23
CA GLN A 126 -3.78 -7.46 1.05
C GLN A 126 -4.50 -8.80 0.85
N ALA A 127 -5.41 -8.86 -0.13
CA ALA A 127 -6.13 -10.09 -0.47
C ALA A 127 -5.17 -11.19 -0.94
N MET A 128 -4.22 -10.87 -1.82
CA MET A 128 -3.21 -11.83 -2.31
C MET A 128 -2.36 -12.41 -1.18
N CYS A 129 -1.99 -11.60 -0.17
CA CYS A 129 -1.31 -12.10 1.03
C CYS A 129 -2.22 -13.07 1.81
N MET A 130 -3.49 -12.71 2.03
CA MET A 130 -4.42 -13.57 2.75
C MET A 130 -4.72 -14.87 1.99
N GLU A 131 -4.82 -14.83 0.68
CA GLU A 131 -5.00 -16.03 -0.15
C GLU A 131 -3.88 -17.03 0.04
N GLU A 132 -2.63 -16.55 0.08
CA GLU A 132 -1.47 -17.40 0.33
C GLU A 132 -1.46 -17.95 1.77
N MET A 133 -1.75 -17.08 2.77
CA MET A 133 -1.78 -17.47 4.19
C MET A 133 -2.90 -18.46 4.52
N LEU A 134 -4.07 -18.33 3.89
CA LEU A 134 -5.29 -19.07 4.20
C LEU A 134 -5.62 -20.15 3.18
N CYS A 135 -4.83 -20.27 2.10
CA CYS A 135 -5.05 -21.21 1.00
C CYS A 135 -6.47 -21.14 0.42
N CYS A 136 -6.93 -19.93 0.09
CA CYS A 136 -8.27 -19.67 -0.45
C CYS A 136 -8.25 -18.60 -1.53
N ASP A 137 -9.35 -18.46 -2.26
CA ASP A 137 -9.57 -17.36 -3.22
C ASP A 137 -10.36 -16.23 -2.56
N ILE A 138 -9.95 -14.99 -2.81
CA ILE A 138 -10.65 -13.78 -2.34
C ILE A 138 -11.01 -12.94 -3.57
N PRO A 139 -12.22 -13.09 -4.13
CA PRO A 139 -12.58 -12.45 -5.40
C PRO A 139 -12.87 -10.96 -5.26
N GLU A 140 -13.20 -10.48 -4.07
CA GLU A 140 -13.60 -9.11 -3.83
C GLU A 140 -13.20 -8.62 -2.43
N GLY A 141 -13.16 -7.32 -2.27
CA GLY A 141 -12.98 -6.62 -1.00
C GLY A 141 -13.70 -5.28 -1.03
N ALA A 142 -13.45 -4.41 -0.06
CA ALA A 142 -14.06 -3.09 -0.06
C ALA A 142 -13.09 -1.98 0.35
N LEU A 143 -13.32 -0.80 -0.19
CA LEU A 143 -12.77 0.47 0.27
C LEU A 143 -13.82 1.19 1.11
N TYR A 144 -13.46 1.62 2.31
CA TYR A 144 -14.33 2.42 3.15
C TYR A 144 -13.78 3.86 3.24
N TYR A 145 -14.55 4.82 2.74
CA TYR A 145 -14.21 6.23 2.71
C TYR A 145 -14.84 6.96 3.90
N GLY A 146 -14.01 7.34 4.87
CA GLY A 146 -14.48 7.90 6.14
C GLY A 146 -15.11 9.29 6.03
N GLU A 147 -14.66 10.13 5.10
CA GLU A 147 -15.20 11.47 4.86
C GLU A 147 -16.69 11.44 4.49
N ILE A 148 -17.06 10.52 3.62
CA ILE A 148 -18.44 10.36 3.14
C ILE A 148 -19.17 9.16 3.75
N ARG A 149 -18.50 8.42 4.65
CA ARG A 149 -19.00 7.18 5.29
C ARG A 149 -19.56 6.17 4.30
N ARG A 150 -18.91 6.05 3.15
CA ARG A 150 -19.35 5.15 2.07
C ARG A 150 -18.40 3.99 1.92
N ARG A 151 -18.97 2.81 1.71
CA ARG A 151 -18.27 1.58 1.33
C ARG A 151 -18.45 1.32 -0.16
N GLU A 152 -17.37 0.98 -0.83
CA GLU A 152 -17.33 0.64 -2.24
C GLU A 152 -16.70 -0.74 -2.41
N THR A 153 -17.43 -1.67 -3.00
CA THR A 153 -16.92 -3.02 -3.29
C THR A 153 -16.00 -2.95 -4.50
N VAL A 154 -14.88 -3.65 -4.42
CA VAL A 154 -13.86 -3.74 -5.47
C VAL A 154 -13.69 -5.20 -5.85
N GLU A 155 -13.90 -5.52 -7.11
CA GLU A 155 -13.57 -6.80 -7.68
C GLU A 155 -12.05 -6.91 -7.87
N LEU A 156 -11.45 -8.02 -7.37
CA LEU A 156 -10.02 -8.26 -7.42
C LEU A 156 -9.65 -9.05 -8.68
N THR A 157 -9.73 -8.38 -9.81
CA THR A 157 -9.56 -8.98 -11.13
C THR A 157 -8.16 -9.50 -11.41
N ARG A 158 -8.01 -10.33 -12.44
CA ARG A 158 -6.70 -10.83 -12.89
C ARG A 158 -5.75 -9.70 -13.32
N GLU A 159 -6.30 -8.66 -13.94
CA GLU A 159 -5.57 -7.47 -14.38
C GLU A 159 -5.01 -6.71 -13.16
N LEU A 160 -5.84 -6.49 -12.13
CA LEU A 160 -5.43 -5.81 -10.90
C LEU A 160 -4.32 -6.59 -10.18
N ARG A 161 -4.46 -7.93 -10.10
CA ARG A 161 -3.44 -8.82 -9.53
C ARG A 161 -2.12 -8.78 -10.29
N ARG A 162 -2.19 -8.69 -11.62
CA ARG A 162 -1.00 -8.54 -12.47
C ARG A 162 -0.33 -7.19 -12.19
N GLU A 163 -1.11 -6.10 -12.12
CA GLU A 163 -0.59 -4.77 -11.82
C GLU A 163 0.11 -4.73 -10.45
N VAL A 164 -0.42 -5.42 -9.43
CA VAL A 164 0.24 -5.58 -8.12
C VAL A 164 1.62 -6.23 -8.30
N ARG A 165 1.69 -7.37 -9.00
CA ARG A 165 2.96 -8.08 -9.22
C ARG A 165 3.97 -7.23 -9.99
N ASP A 166 3.53 -6.52 -11.02
CA ASP A 166 4.39 -5.66 -11.84
C ASP A 166 4.95 -4.49 -10.99
N CYS A 167 4.11 -3.86 -10.16
CA CYS A 167 4.55 -2.82 -9.24
C CYS A 167 5.57 -3.34 -8.23
N LEU A 168 5.32 -4.50 -7.62
CA LEU A 168 6.23 -5.10 -6.63
C LEU A 168 7.58 -5.48 -7.27
N ALA A 169 7.58 -6.05 -8.45
CA ALA A 169 8.80 -6.38 -9.17
C ALA A 169 9.66 -5.12 -9.43
N GLU A 170 9.04 -4.02 -9.85
CA GLU A 170 9.76 -2.75 -10.03
C GLU A 170 10.24 -2.16 -8.68
N MET A 171 9.45 -2.26 -7.62
CA MET A 171 9.82 -1.80 -6.27
C MET A 171 11.05 -2.55 -5.75
N HIS A 172 11.10 -3.88 -5.87
CA HIS A 172 12.27 -4.69 -5.48
C HIS A 172 13.53 -4.27 -6.24
N VAL A 173 13.44 -4.09 -7.56
CA VAL A 173 14.59 -3.61 -8.37
C VAL A 173 15.09 -2.26 -7.90
N LEU A 174 14.22 -1.32 -7.55
CA LEU A 174 14.61 -0.01 -7.04
C LEU A 174 15.22 -0.09 -5.63
N TYR A 175 14.68 -0.97 -4.79
CA TYR A 175 15.17 -1.19 -3.43
C TYR A 175 16.58 -1.77 -3.44
N GLU A 176 16.81 -2.87 -4.16
CA GLU A 176 18.12 -3.51 -4.30
C GLU A 176 19.19 -2.57 -4.84
N ARG A 177 18.82 -1.76 -5.84
CA ARG A 177 19.76 -0.78 -6.43
C ARG A 177 19.95 0.46 -5.58
N SER A 178 19.21 0.63 -4.49
CA SER A 178 19.18 1.87 -3.71
C SER A 178 19.03 3.12 -4.60
N HIS A 179 18.24 3.00 -5.69
CA HIS A 179 18.16 4.00 -6.73
C HIS A 179 16.92 4.89 -6.58
N THR A 180 17.14 6.19 -6.48
CA THR A 180 16.06 7.18 -6.47
C THR A 180 15.84 7.74 -7.90
N PRO A 181 14.75 7.32 -8.59
CA PRO A 181 14.54 7.68 -9.99
C PRO A 181 14.23 9.16 -10.17
N ARG A 182 14.64 9.70 -11.33
CA ARG A 182 14.20 11.02 -11.75
C ARG A 182 12.77 10.94 -12.26
N VAL A 183 11.93 11.88 -11.84
CA VAL A 183 10.54 11.96 -12.28
C VAL A 183 10.20 13.36 -12.77
N LYS A 184 9.29 13.44 -13.74
CA LYS A 184 8.72 14.72 -14.16
C LYS A 184 7.61 15.11 -13.17
N PRO A 185 7.65 16.33 -12.58
CA PRO A 185 6.56 16.78 -11.72
C PRO A 185 5.24 16.79 -12.47
N THR A 186 4.21 16.18 -11.86
CA THR A 186 2.83 16.20 -12.34
C THR A 186 2.00 17.15 -11.48
N LYS A 187 0.70 17.32 -11.78
CA LYS A 187 -0.22 18.08 -10.92
C LYS A 187 -0.28 17.52 -9.48
N ALA A 188 -0.08 16.20 -9.32
CA ALA A 188 -0.04 15.53 -8.03
C ALA A 188 1.14 15.98 -7.14
N TYR A 189 2.22 16.51 -7.73
CA TYR A 189 3.37 17.03 -6.99
C TYR A 189 2.98 18.08 -5.92
N ASN A 190 2.00 18.93 -6.21
CA ASN A 190 1.56 19.95 -5.26
C ASN A 190 0.91 19.37 -3.99
N ALA A 191 0.42 18.14 -4.08
CA ALA A 191 -0.20 17.41 -2.97
C ALA A 191 0.78 16.44 -2.26
N CYS A 192 2.03 16.36 -2.73
CA CYS A 192 3.05 15.49 -2.18
C CYS A 192 3.57 16.04 -0.85
N SER A 193 3.60 15.21 0.22
CA SER A 193 4.18 15.59 1.50
C SER A 193 5.69 15.87 1.40
N LEU A 194 6.38 15.19 0.48
CA LEU A 194 7.83 15.33 0.29
C LEU A 194 8.23 16.40 -0.74
N LYS A 195 7.33 17.27 -1.18
CA LYS A 195 7.64 18.24 -2.27
C LYS A 195 8.87 19.12 -1.97
N GLU A 196 9.04 19.52 -0.70
CA GLU A 196 10.15 20.38 -0.27
C GLU A 196 11.48 19.60 -0.15
N LEU A 197 11.42 18.30 0.10
CA LEU A 197 12.58 17.40 0.18
C LEU A 197 12.95 16.83 -1.20
N CYS A 198 11.95 16.56 -2.02
CA CYS A 198 12.12 15.90 -3.31
C CYS A 198 12.88 16.74 -4.33
N LEU A 199 12.70 18.06 -4.33
CA LEU A 199 13.35 19.05 -5.21
C LEU A 199 13.33 18.65 -6.70
N SER A 200 12.31 17.92 -7.15
CA SER A 200 12.22 17.36 -8.50
C SER A 200 12.28 18.42 -9.62
N LYS A 201 11.92 19.66 -9.30
CA LYS A 201 12.02 20.79 -10.23
C LYS A 201 13.47 21.16 -10.53
N LEU A 202 14.37 21.03 -9.55
CA LEU A 202 15.80 21.33 -9.72
C LEU A 202 16.51 20.28 -10.56
N LEU A 203 15.97 19.06 -10.65
CA LEU A 203 16.54 17.99 -11.50
C LEU A 203 16.41 18.27 -13.01
N ARG A 204 15.75 19.35 -13.40
CA ARG A 204 15.66 19.80 -14.80
C ARG A 204 16.90 20.59 -15.25
N GLY A 205 17.67 21.14 -14.32
CA GLY A 205 18.86 21.91 -14.59
C GLY A 205 20.13 21.09 -14.37
N GLY A 206 20.73 20.55 -15.41
CA GLY A 206 22.09 20.00 -15.41
C GLY A 206 22.34 18.85 -14.40
N SER A 207 23.46 18.17 -14.54
CA SER A 207 23.96 17.23 -13.52
C SER A 207 24.88 17.98 -12.53
N ALA A 208 25.02 17.46 -11.30
CA ALA A 208 25.98 18.00 -10.33
C ALA A 208 27.41 18.03 -10.92
N SER A 209 27.76 16.98 -11.68
CA SER A 209 29.06 16.95 -12.41
C SER A 209 29.18 18.05 -13.48
N GLY A 210 28.08 18.34 -14.20
CA GLY A 210 28.05 19.45 -15.15
C GLY A 210 28.21 20.82 -14.49
N TYR A 211 27.57 21.00 -13.31
CA TYR A 211 27.73 22.22 -12.53
C TYR A 211 29.17 22.39 -12.03
N VAL A 212 29.76 21.34 -11.46
CA VAL A 212 31.15 21.37 -10.97
C VAL A 212 32.10 21.65 -12.12
N LYS A 213 31.93 20.97 -13.29
CA LYS A 213 32.76 21.19 -14.47
C LYS A 213 32.69 22.64 -14.96
N ALA A 214 31.49 23.21 -15.09
CA ALA A 214 31.30 24.59 -15.48
C ALA A 214 31.98 25.57 -14.51
N ARG A 215 31.95 25.31 -13.21
CA ARG A 215 32.63 26.17 -12.24
C ARG A 215 34.14 26.04 -12.25
N LEU A 216 34.69 24.88 -12.58
CA LEU A 216 36.15 24.68 -12.71
C LEU A 216 36.68 25.30 -13.98
N GLU A 217 35.86 25.42 -15.04
CA GLU A 217 36.24 26.08 -16.29
C GLU A 217 36.18 27.63 -16.21
N GLU A 218 35.52 28.19 -15.19
CA GLU A 218 35.45 29.63 -14.89
C GLU A 218 36.64 30.13 -14.03
N LEU A 219 37.48 29.23 -13.50
CA LEU A 219 38.69 29.54 -12.71
C LEU A 219 39.95 29.57 -13.58
#